data_44aae6aa92f7d52017e3cc43a59c86fb
#
_entry.id   44aae6aa92f7d52017e3cc43a59c86fb
#
_cell.length_a   1.000
_cell.length_b   1.000
_cell.length_c   1.000
_cell.angle_alpha   90.00
_cell.angle_beta   90.00
_cell.angle_gamma   90.00
#
_symmetry.space_group_name_H-M   'P 1'
#
loop_
_entity.id
_entity.type
_entity.pdbx_description
1 polymer ?
#
loop_
_entity_poly.entity_id
_entity_poly.type
_entity_poly.pdbx_seq_one_letter_code
_entity_poly.pdbx_strand_id
1 'polypeptide(L)'
;MYKSNYDKYPATPMEGIVWKGWENICNQLKSSLSAESCVLVIECYQGVLHDELRDGFAGLHADCWIDTQSLFKPVNEIEQMTYPYVTDDRLFGFRTHLSYKDFFNTDKLASAREKIRSAQGLTVVYGHGAAWVAPEADCIVYVDMARWEIQMRSRCHEINGLGVENKAEGASYHYKRGYFVDWVVCDQLKKQLLSKADYWMDTHIAGEPKMITGDLLRKGLDKTAHKPFRVVPFFDPAPWGGQWMKRVCDLNPDQPNYGWCFDCVPEENSLYFNINGERFEMPSNNLVFYKTRDLLGGPVESRFGQDFPIRFDFLDTIGGGNLSLQVHPTTQYIRDTFGIYYTQDESYYLLDAEEGAIVFLGLKTGVNPDEMIASLNESQETGKPFDTQKYINQWPARKHDHFLIPNGTIHCSGAGAMVLEISATPSIFTFKLWDWGRLGLDGLPRPINIGHGSKVIQWERQTDFTREYLVNHIEQIAEREGWREERTGLHENEFIETRRHWFTAPVTHHTDGGVQVFNLIEGEEAIIESPTHAFEPFIVHYAETFIIPASVGEYTIRPYGASEGKQCGTIKAYVRFRQ
;
A
#
# COMPACT_ATOMS: atom_id res chain seq x y z
N MET A 1 10.11 29.42 -12.78
CA MET A 1 9.25 28.30 -12.33
C MET A 1 10.20 27.14 -12.02
N TYR A 2 10.24 26.68 -10.80
CA TYR A 2 11.06 25.52 -10.39
C TYR A 2 10.52 24.30 -11.15
N LYS A 3 11.39 23.61 -11.91
CA LYS A 3 10.99 22.38 -12.58
C LYS A 3 11.14 21.25 -11.58
N SER A 4 10.06 20.54 -11.28
CA SER A 4 10.10 19.39 -10.41
C SER A 4 11.07 18.33 -10.96
N ASN A 5 11.83 17.73 -10.05
CA ASN A 5 12.67 16.57 -10.32
C ASN A 5 12.15 15.29 -9.63
N TYR A 6 10.94 15.33 -9.05
CA TYR A 6 10.30 14.18 -8.44
C TYR A 6 10.08 13.06 -9.48
N ASP A 7 10.66 11.89 -9.21
CA ASP A 7 10.51 10.73 -10.10
C ASP A 7 9.21 9.97 -9.79
N LYS A 8 8.27 10.03 -10.72
CA LYS A 8 6.97 9.36 -10.65
C LYS A 8 7.02 7.87 -11.04
N TYR A 9 8.11 7.43 -11.63
CA TYR A 9 8.24 6.09 -12.22
C TYR A 9 9.55 5.40 -11.85
N PRO A 10 9.87 5.33 -10.55
CA PRO A 10 11.11 4.70 -10.10
C PRO A 10 11.14 3.23 -10.51
N ALA A 11 12.29 2.78 -11.04
CA ALA A 11 12.43 1.43 -11.54
C ALA A 11 13.79 0.82 -11.20
N THR A 12 13.81 -0.49 -10.93
CA THR A 12 15.06 -1.24 -10.81
C THR A 12 15.55 -1.62 -12.22
N PRO A 13 16.76 -1.18 -12.63
CA PRO A 13 17.31 -1.53 -13.94
C PRO A 13 17.72 -3.00 -13.98
N MET A 14 17.32 -3.70 -15.04
CA MET A 14 17.56 -5.11 -15.29
C MET A 14 17.99 -5.35 -16.73
N GLU A 15 18.73 -6.43 -16.96
CA GLU A 15 18.99 -6.97 -18.29
C GLU A 15 18.17 -8.26 -18.46
N GLY A 16 17.57 -8.46 -19.63
CA GLY A 16 16.76 -9.64 -19.89
C GLY A 16 15.86 -9.49 -21.11
N ILE A 17 14.97 -10.46 -21.28
CA ILE A 17 14.00 -10.50 -22.39
C ILE A 17 12.61 -10.18 -21.85
N VAL A 18 11.90 -9.30 -22.56
CA VAL A 18 10.47 -9.02 -22.37
C VAL A 18 9.74 -9.39 -23.65
N TRP A 19 8.82 -10.35 -23.57
CA TRP A 19 7.91 -10.63 -24.66
C TRP A 19 6.71 -9.71 -24.58
N LYS A 20 6.48 -8.92 -25.64
CA LYS A 20 5.39 -7.93 -25.71
C LYS A 20 4.34 -8.38 -26.73
N GLY A 21 3.08 -8.24 -26.35
CA GLY A 21 1.92 -8.59 -27.18
C GLY A 21 1.65 -10.09 -27.23
N TRP A 22 0.41 -10.42 -27.45
CA TRP A 22 -0.11 -11.79 -27.36
C TRP A 22 0.59 -12.77 -28.33
N GLU A 23 0.91 -12.33 -29.55
CA GLU A 23 1.58 -13.18 -30.55
C GLU A 23 2.96 -13.64 -30.07
N ASN A 24 3.81 -12.70 -29.59
CA ASN A 24 5.15 -13.04 -29.12
C ASN A 24 5.11 -13.91 -27.86
N ILE A 25 4.16 -13.65 -26.97
CA ILE A 25 3.94 -14.43 -25.74
C ILE A 25 3.53 -15.86 -26.11
N CYS A 26 2.53 -16.03 -26.98
CA CYS A 26 2.10 -17.35 -27.43
C CYS A 26 3.22 -18.12 -28.14
N ASN A 27 4.01 -17.46 -29.00
CA ASN A 27 5.15 -18.09 -29.69
C ASN A 27 6.22 -18.55 -28.68
N GLN A 28 6.53 -17.76 -27.68
CA GLN A 28 7.45 -18.16 -26.61
C GLN A 28 6.93 -19.37 -25.83
N LEU A 29 5.67 -19.35 -25.42
CA LEU A 29 5.08 -20.46 -24.67
C LEU A 29 5.06 -21.75 -25.50
N LYS A 30 4.67 -21.69 -26.77
CA LYS A 30 4.75 -22.84 -27.67
C LYS A 30 6.16 -23.42 -27.79
N SER A 31 7.17 -22.58 -27.85
CA SER A 31 8.56 -23.04 -27.93
C SER A 31 9.04 -23.72 -26.65
N SER A 32 8.42 -23.40 -25.50
CA SER A 32 8.75 -23.98 -24.20
C SER A 32 8.00 -25.29 -23.92
N LEU A 33 6.87 -25.50 -24.58
CA LEU A 33 5.99 -26.66 -24.40
C LEU A 33 6.31 -27.71 -25.51
N SER A 34 7.20 -28.66 -25.23
CA SER A 34 7.78 -29.56 -26.21
C SER A 34 7.24 -31.01 -26.14
N ALA A 35 6.31 -31.30 -25.24
CA ALA A 35 5.76 -32.67 -25.08
C ALA A 35 4.54 -32.93 -25.97
N GLU A 36 4.30 -34.19 -26.35
CA GLU A 36 3.09 -34.63 -27.09
C GLU A 36 1.80 -34.39 -26.26
N SER A 37 1.92 -34.32 -24.93
CA SER A 37 0.85 -33.97 -24.02
C SER A 37 1.44 -33.09 -22.92
N CYS A 38 0.90 -31.91 -22.72
CA CYS A 38 1.38 -30.97 -21.69
C CYS A 38 0.24 -30.14 -21.10
N VAL A 39 0.45 -29.70 -19.85
CA VAL A 39 -0.48 -28.88 -19.08
C VAL A 39 0.16 -27.51 -18.83
N LEU A 40 -0.45 -26.48 -19.39
CA LEU A 40 -0.12 -25.09 -19.14
C LEU A 40 -1.11 -24.50 -18.13
N VAL A 41 -0.61 -24.00 -17.02
CA VAL A 41 -1.39 -23.24 -16.06
C VAL A 41 -1.19 -21.74 -16.30
N ILE A 42 -2.30 -21.01 -16.36
CA ILE A 42 -2.33 -19.54 -16.36
C ILE A 42 -3.04 -19.12 -15.08
N GLU A 43 -2.27 -18.94 -14.01
CA GLU A 43 -2.80 -18.49 -12.72
C GLU A 43 -3.07 -17.00 -12.74
N CYS A 44 -4.26 -16.58 -12.34
CA CYS A 44 -4.68 -15.18 -12.34
C CYS A 44 -4.81 -14.65 -10.91
N TYR A 45 -4.20 -13.48 -10.65
CA TYR A 45 -4.54 -12.71 -9.46
C TYR A 45 -5.90 -12.01 -9.64
N GLN A 46 -6.57 -11.66 -8.53
CA GLN A 46 -7.82 -10.91 -8.59
C GLN A 46 -7.60 -9.55 -9.29
N GLY A 47 -8.54 -9.18 -10.16
CA GLY A 47 -8.46 -7.96 -10.97
C GLY A 47 -7.96 -8.18 -12.41
N VAL A 48 -7.44 -9.35 -12.74
CA VAL A 48 -7.06 -9.72 -14.11
C VAL A 48 -8.32 -9.88 -14.98
N LEU A 49 -8.29 -9.36 -16.21
CA LEU A 49 -9.38 -9.44 -17.17
C LEU A 49 -9.36 -10.82 -17.89
N HIS A 50 -10.21 -11.74 -17.47
CA HIS A 50 -10.22 -13.13 -17.95
C HIS A 50 -10.57 -13.25 -19.43
N ASP A 51 -11.48 -12.42 -19.94
CA ASP A 51 -11.86 -12.42 -21.36
C ASP A 51 -10.68 -12.01 -22.24
N GLU A 52 -9.93 -10.98 -21.83
CA GLU A 52 -8.71 -10.56 -22.53
C GLU A 52 -7.67 -11.69 -22.59
N LEU A 53 -7.47 -12.40 -21.47
CA LEU A 53 -6.55 -13.54 -21.44
C LEU A 53 -7.01 -14.67 -22.37
N ARG A 54 -8.30 -15.00 -22.33
CA ARG A 54 -8.86 -16.08 -23.16
C ARG A 54 -8.67 -15.80 -24.64
N ASP A 55 -8.95 -14.56 -25.06
CA ASP A 55 -8.79 -14.13 -26.44
C ASP A 55 -7.30 -14.04 -26.83
N GLY A 56 -6.48 -13.46 -25.96
CA GLY A 56 -5.04 -13.30 -26.18
C GLY A 56 -4.30 -14.63 -26.33
N PHE A 57 -4.65 -15.61 -25.51
CA PHE A 57 -4.05 -16.95 -25.59
C PHE A 57 -4.70 -17.88 -26.62
N ALA A 58 -5.71 -17.46 -27.39
CA ALA A 58 -6.30 -18.26 -28.46
C ALA A 58 -5.25 -18.73 -29.47
N GLY A 59 -4.19 -17.92 -29.68
CA GLY A 59 -3.04 -18.27 -30.52
C GLY A 59 -2.27 -19.52 -30.08
N LEU A 60 -2.46 -20.04 -28.87
CA LEU A 60 -1.83 -21.30 -28.41
C LEU A 60 -2.42 -22.53 -29.13
N HIS A 61 -3.65 -22.45 -29.65
CA HIS A 61 -4.37 -23.55 -30.29
C HIS A 61 -4.46 -24.81 -29.39
N ALA A 62 -4.79 -24.60 -28.11
CA ALA A 62 -4.87 -25.68 -27.13
C ALA A 62 -6.04 -26.62 -27.43
N ASP A 63 -5.80 -27.94 -27.27
CA ASP A 63 -6.77 -29.00 -27.49
C ASP A 63 -7.85 -29.03 -26.41
N CYS A 64 -7.49 -28.61 -25.18
CA CYS A 64 -8.39 -28.55 -24.05
C CYS A 64 -8.23 -27.24 -23.28
N TRP A 65 -9.36 -26.61 -22.97
CA TRP A 65 -9.42 -25.43 -22.10
C TRP A 65 -10.26 -25.73 -20.88
N ILE A 66 -9.74 -25.33 -19.70
CA ILE A 66 -10.44 -25.44 -18.42
C ILE A 66 -10.42 -24.05 -17.76
N ASP A 67 -11.59 -23.43 -17.73
CA ASP A 67 -11.83 -22.21 -16.99
C ASP A 67 -12.15 -22.54 -15.52
N THR A 68 -11.32 -22.08 -14.60
CA THR A 68 -11.49 -22.36 -13.18
C THR A 68 -12.72 -21.71 -12.58
N GLN A 69 -13.24 -20.62 -13.14
CA GLN A 69 -14.49 -20.01 -12.69
C GLN A 69 -15.67 -20.98 -12.81
N SER A 70 -15.68 -21.83 -13.85
CA SER A 70 -16.71 -22.85 -14.03
C SER A 70 -16.71 -23.93 -12.95
N LEU A 71 -15.59 -24.06 -12.22
CA LEU A 71 -15.37 -25.08 -11.19
C LEU A 71 -15.75 -24.59 -9.79
N PHE A 72 -16.01 -23.30 -9.62
CA PHE A 72 -16.40 -22.75 -8.33
C PHE A 72 -17.77 -23.25 -7.88
N LYS A 73 -18.03 -23.16 -6.58
CA LYS A 73 -19.35 -23.30 -5.99
C LYS A 73 -20.32 -22.30 -6.60
N PRO A 74 -21.62 -22.52 -6.53
CA PRO A 74 -22.62 -21.52 -6.87
C PRO A 74 -22.38 -20.18 -6.14
N VAL A 75 -22.68 -19.07 -6.81
CA VAL A 75 -22.46 -17.72 -6.27
C VAL A 75 -23.08 -17.54 -4.88
N ASN A 76 -24.32 -17.97 -4.70
CA ASN A 76 -25.02 -17.89 -3.42
C ASN A 76 -24.34 -18.66 -2.28
N GLU A 77 -23.69 -19.79 -2.56
CA GLU A 77 -22.92 -20.54 -1.57
C GLU A 77 -21.63 -19.81 -1.19
N ILE A 78 -20.96 -19.18 -2.17
CA ILE A 78 -19.77 -18.37 -1.92
C ILE A 78 -20.13 -17.12 -1.11
N GLU A 79 -21.23 -16.46 -1.44
CA GLU A 79 -21.72 -15.32 -0.68
C GLU A 79 -22.03 -15.69 0.77
N GLN A 80 -22.75 -16.77 1.00
CA GLN A 80 -23.02 -17.27 2.35
C GLN A 80 -21.75 -17.64 3.12
N MET A 81 -20.79 -18.29 2.47
CA MET A 81 -19.51 -18.68 3.06
C MET A 81 -18.66 -17.46 3.42
N THR A 82 -18.67 -16.42 2.60
CA THR A 82 -17.87 -15.22 2.79
C THR A 82 -18.55 -14.15 3.66
N TYR A 83 -19.86 -14.25 3.86
CA TYR A 83 -20.65 -13.27 4.63
C TYR A 83 -20.08 -13.00 6.05
N PRO A 84 -19.65 -14.00 6.86
CA PRO A 84 -19.08 -13.74 8.18
C PRO A 84 -17.81 -12.86 8.16
N TYR A 85 -17.14 -12.78 7.01
CA TYR A 85 -15.92 -11.98 6.81
C TYR A 85 -16.20 -10.65 6.14
N VAL A 86 -17.11 -10.61 5.17
CA VAL A 86 -17.52 -9.36 4.52
C VAL A 86 -18.42 -8.52 5.44
N THR A 87 -19.30 -9.14 6.21
CA THR A 87 -20.23 -8.53 7.16
C THR A 87 -21.20 -7.50 6.57
N ASP A 88 -22.17 -7.01 7.37
CA ASP A 88 -23.07 -5.91 6.99
C ASP A 88 -22.46 -4.51 7.19
N ASP A 89 -21.29 -4.40 7.82
CA ASP A 89 -20.63 -3.11 7.94
C ASP A 89 -20.29 -2.56 6.55
N ARG A 90 -20.54 -1.27 6.35
CA ARG A 90 -20.33 -0.63 5.03
C ARG A 90 -18.85 -0.68 4.58
N LEU A 91 -17.90 -0.60 5.52
CA LEU A 91 -16.47 -0.47 5.23
C LEU A 91 -15.61 -1.59 5.79
N PHE A 92 -16.04 -2.23 6.89
CA PHE A 92 -15.21 -3.13 7.65
C PHE A 92 -15.71 -4.56 7.62
N GLY A 93 -14.80 -5.50 7.68
CA GLY A 93 -15.04 -6.92 7.71
C GLY A 93 -14.13 -7.62 8.72
N PHE A 94 -14.07 -8.93 8.67
CA PHE A 94 -13.19 -9.77 9.48
C PHE A 94 -12.22 -10.52 8.57
N ARG A 95 -10.94 -10.54 8.89
CA ARG A 95 -9.93 -11.19 8.05
C ARG A 95 -10.21 -12.69 7.94
N THR A 96 -10.35 -13.20 6.71
CA THR A 96 -10.72 -14.59 6.44
C THR A 96 -9.58 -15.58 6.72
N HIS A 97 -9.98 -16.81 7.01
CA HIS A 97 -9.09 -17.99 7.01
C HIS A 97 -9.36 -18.92 5.82
N LEU A 98 -10.26 -18.53 4.91
CA LEU A 98 -10.57 -19.29 3.70
C LEU A 98 -9.36 -19.37 2.76
N SER A 99 -9.38 -20.38 1.92
CA SER A 99 -8.39 -20.62 0.88
C SER A 99 -9.09 -21.08 -0.41
N TYR A 100 -8.40 -21.20 -1.51
CA TYR A 100 -9.01 -21.64 -2.78
C TYR A 100 -9.79 -22.94 -2.68
N LYS A 101 -9.36 -23.92 -1.83
CA LYS A 101 -10.09 -25.18 -1.62
C LYS A 101 -11.54 -24.97 -1.20
N ASP A 102 -11.83 -23.88 -0.49
CA ASP A 102 -13.15 -23.58 0.05
C ASP A 102 -14.10 -23.01 -1.01
N PHE A 103 -13.56 -22.44 -2.08
CA PHE A 103 -14.31 -21.85 -3.19
C PHE A 103 -14.71 -22.87 -4.27
N PHE A 104 -13.93 -23.95 -4.45
CA PHE A 104 -14.21 -24.93 -5.49
C PHE A 104 -15.32 -25.91 -5.10
N ASN A 105 -16.15 -26.28 -6.07
CA ASN A 105 -17.06 -27.41 -5.96
C ASN A 105 -16.28 -28.71 -6.11
N THR A 106 -16.41 -29.60 -5.14
CA THR A 106 -15.60 -30.84 -5.02
C THR A 106 -15.76 -31.76 -6.23
N ASP A 107 -17.00 -31.94 -6.72
CA ASP A 107 -17.28 -32.87 -7.83
C ASP A 107 -16.78 -32.31 -9.16
N LYS A 108 -17.01 -31.02 -9.40
CA LYS A 108 -16.49 -30.33 -10.58
C LYS A 108 -14.96 -30.33 -10.61
N LEU A 109 -14.31 -30.08 -9.46
CA LEU A 109 -12.86 -30.14 -9.32
C LEU A 109 -12.31 -31.55 -9.63
N ALA A 110 -12.93 -32.59 -9.08
CA ALA A 110 -12.55 -33.98 -9.32
C ALA A 110 -12.67 -34.34 -10.81
N SER A 111 -13.79 -33.97 -11.44
CA SER A 111 -14.03 -34.17 -12.89
C SER A 111 -13.02 -33.41 -13.75
N ALA A 112 -12.71 -32.16 -13.41
CA ALA A 112 -11.70 -31.38 -14.13
C ALA A 112 -10.31 -31.99 -14.03
N ARG A 113 -9.91 -32.46 -12.86
CA ARG A 113 -8.62 -33.14 -12.64
C ARG A 113 -8.52 -34.45 -13.41
N GLU A 114 -9.62 -35.22 -13.53
CA GLU A 114 -9.65 -36.42 -14.36
C GLU A 114 -9.51 -36.08 -15.87
N LYS A 115 -10.21 -35.03 -16.31
CA LYS A 115 -10.09 -34.52 -17.67
C LYS A 115 -8.66 -34.07 -17.99
N ILE A 116 -7.97 -33.39 -17.07
CA ILE A 116 -6.57 -32.98 -17.24
C ILE A 116 -5.66 -34.19 -17.40
N ARG A 117 -5.81 -35.20 -16.52
CA ARG A 117 -4.97 -36.43 -16.57
C ARG A 117 -5.16 -37.25 -17.84
N SER A 118 -6.35 -37.25 -18.41
CA SER A 118 -6.69 -38.05 -19.62
C SER A 118 -6.54 -37.27 -20.92
N ALA A 119 -6.30 -35.96 -20.86
CA ALA A 119 -6.18 -35.13 -22.05
C ALA A 119 -4.94 -35.49 -22.90
N GLN A 120 -5.06 -35.34 -24.19
CA GLN A 120 -3.97 -35.45 -25.15
C GLN A 120 -3.70 -34.05 -25.72
N GLY A 121 -2.46 -33.80 -26.14
CA GLY A 121 -2.06 -32.48 -26.65
C GLY A 121 -1.95 -31.40 -25.56
N LEU A 122 -2.12 -30.14 -25.94
CA LEU A 122 -2.00 -29.01 -25.05
C LEU A 122 -3.31 -28.78 -24.25
N THR A 123 -3.22 -28.92 -22.95
CA THR A 123 -4.29 -28.54 -22.03
C THR A 123 -3.94 -27.22 -21.34
N VAL A 124 -4.82 -26.20 -21.43
CA VAL A 124 -4.69 -24.93 -20.73
C VAL A 124 -5.71 -24.85 -19.60
N VAL A 125 -5.22 -24.67 -18.37
CA VAL A 125 -6.03 -24.40 -17.17
C VAL A 125 -5.80 -22.95 -16.78
N TYR A 126 -6.84 -22.11 -16.81
CA TYR A 126 -6.69 -20.67 -16.58
C TYR A 126 -7.72 -20.09 -15.62
N GLY A 127 -7.34 -19.01 -14.95
CA GLY A 127 -8.18 -18.29 -14.01
C GLY A 127 -7.67 -18.36 -12.57
N HIS A 128 -8.51 -17.95 -11.62
CA HIS A 128 -8.18 -17.95 -10.21
C HIS A 128 -8.04 -19.37 -9.66
N GLY A 129 -6.91 -19.67 -9.03
CA GLY A 129 -6.64 -20.99 -8.47
C GLY A 129 -6.31 -22.05 -9.50
N ALA A 130 -5.93 -21.69 -10.72
CA ALA A 130 -5.57 -22.63 -11.78
C ALA A 130 -4.43 -23.57 -11.36
N ALA A 131 -3.42 -23.05 -10.65
CA ALA A 131 -2.34 -23.86 -10.10
C ALA A 131 -2.80 -24.79 -8.95
N TRP A 132 -3.88 -24.46 -8.28
CA TRP A 132 -4.52 -25.36 -7.31
C TRP A 132 -5.29 -26.49 -8.02
N VAL A 133 -5.92 -26.19 -9.15
CA VAL A 133 -6.65 -27.19 -9.98
C VAL A 133 -5.67 -28.16 -10.61
N ALA A 134 -4.56 -27.68 -11.18
CA ALA A 134 -3.55 -28.50 -11.86
C ALA A 134 -2.16 -28.33 -11.20
N PRO A 135 -1.93 -28.94 -10.02
CA PRO A 135 -0.68 -28.76 -9.27
C PRO A 135 0.55 -29.41 -9.94
N GLU A 136 0.34 -30.34 -10.87
CA GLU A 136 1.40 -31.05 -11.64
C GLU A 136 1.55 -30.46 -13.05
N ALA A 137 1.35 -29.14 -13.22
CA ALA A 137 1.50 -28.48 -14.51
C ALA A 137 2.94 -28.50 -14.99
N ASP A 138 3.13 -28.65 -16.32
CA ASP A 138 4.44 -28.63 -16.97
C ASP A 138 5.00 -27.22 -17.10
N CYS A 139 4.11 -26.22 -17.14
CA CYS A 139 4.48 -24.80 -17.19
C CYS A 139 3.45 -23.95 -16.45
N ILE A 140 3.92 -23.00 -15.65
CA ILE A 140 3.09 -22.06 -14.88
C ILE A 140 3.40 -20.63 -15.32
N VAL A 141 2.39 -19.97 -15.86
CA VAL A 141 2.38 -18.51 -16.11
C VAL A 141 1.55 -17.85 -15.01
N TYR A 142 2.15 -16.92 -14.29
CA TYR A 142 1.43 -16.13 -13.29
C TYR A 142 1.08 -14.75 -13.86
N VAL A 143 -0.20 -14.40 -13.87
CA VAL A 143 -0.70 -13.10 -14.33
C VAL A 143 -1.04 -12.27 -13.10
N ASP A 144 -0.29 -11.21 -12.89
CA ASP A 144 -0.33 -10.42 -11.66
C ASP A 144 -1.04 -9.08 -11.82
N MET A 145 -1.46 -8.50 -10.69
CA MET A 145 -2.14 -7.22 -10.67
C MET A 145 -1.85 -6.46 -9.36
N ALA A 146 -1.45 -5.19 -9.45
CA ALA A 146 -1.29 -4.32 -8.29
C ALA A 146 -2.65 -3.92 -7.71
N ARG A 147 -2.74 -3.79 -6.38
CA ARG A 147 -4.01 -3.49 -5.71
C ARG A 147 -4.59 -2.13 -6.11
N TRP A 148 -3.75 -1.15 -6.36
CA TRP A 148 -4.22 0.14 -6.81
C TRP A 148 -4.92 0.06 -8.19
N GLU A 149 -4.40 -0.76 -9.13
CA GLU A 149 -5.04 -1.00 -10.43
C GLU A 149 -6.37 -1.78 -10.27
N ILE A 150 -6.40 -2.73 -9.34
CA ILE A 150 -7.64 -3.42 -8.97
C ILE A 150 -8.70 -2.42 -8.52
N GLN A 151 -8.33 -1.43 -7.71
CA GLN A 151 -9.24 -0.37 -7.29
C GLN A 151 -9.74 0.46 -8.47
N MET A 152 -8.87 0.81 -9.43
CA MET A 152 -9.27 1.55 -10.63
C MET A 152 -10.26 0.76 -11.48
N ARG A 153 -9.99 -0.53 -11.75
CA ARG A 153 -10.90 -1.43 -12.47
C ARG A 153 -12.24 -1.61 -11.74
N SER A 154 -12.22 -1.67 -10.42
CA SER A 154 -13.45 -1.71 -9.61
C SER A 154 -14.28 -0.43 -9.73
N ARG A 155 -13.65 0.75 -9.76
CA ARG A 155 -14.32 2.05 -9.98
C ARG A 155 -14.98 2.13 -11.37
N CYS A 156 -14.38 1.45 -12.35
CA CYS A 156 -14.91 1.34 -13.72
C CYS A 156 -15.91 0.19 -13.92
N HIS A 157 -16.22 -0.58 -12.87
CA HIS A 157 -17.10 -1.76 -12.93
C HIS A 157 -16.63 -2.85 -13.92
N GLU A 158 -15.32 -3.02 -14.06
CA GLU A 158 -14.72 -3.96 -15.02
C GLU A 158 -14.54 -5.36 -14.44
N ILE A 159 -14.41 -5.49 -13.11
CA ILE A 159 -14.03 -6.72 -12.45
C ILE A 159 -15.02 -7.16 -11.37
N ASN A 160 -15.06 -8.47 -11.14
CA ASN A 160 -15.80 -9.09 -10.04
C ASN A 160 -14.86 -9.45 -8.87
N GLY A 161 -15.43 -9.66 -7.69
CA GLY A 161 -14.76 -10.35 -6.60
C GLY A 161 -14.62 -11.85 -6.89
N LEU A 162 -13.83 -12.54 -6.07
CA LEU A 162 -13.52 -13.96 -6.23
C LEU A 162 -14.79 -14.82 -6.14
N GLY A 163 -15.16 -15.46 -7.25
CA GLY A 163 -16.27 -16.40 -7.35
C GLY A 163 -17.67 -15.81 -7.21
N VAL A 164 -17.83 -14.49 -7.35
CA VAL A 164 -19.13 -13.78 -7.29
C VAL A 164 -19.32 -12.91 -8.53
N GLU A 165 -20.58 -12.46 -8.75
CA GLU A 165 -20.95 -11.58 -9.86
C GLU A 165 -21.38 -10.23 -9.31
N ASN A 166 -20.43 -9.39 -8.91
CA ASN A 166 -20.68 -8.17 -8.16
C ASN A 166 -19.99 -6.91 -8.72
N LYS A 167 -19.58 -6.91 -9.98
CA LYS A 167 -18.88 -5.75 -10.59
C LYS A 167 -19.68 -4.45 -10.55
N ALA A 168 -21.02 -4.53 -10.41
CA ALA A 168 -21.88 -3.35 -10.27
C ALA A 168 -21.86 -2.72 -8.88
N GLU A 169 -21.28 -3.40 -7.88
CA GLU A 169 -21.16 -2.86 -6.52
C GLU A 169 -20.18 -1.68 -6.46
N GLY A 170 -20.31 -0.85 -5.44
CA GLY A 170 -19.44 0.32 -5.25
C GLY A 170 -17.99 -0.06 -4.92
N ALA A 171 -17.05 0.80 -5.31
CA ALA A 171 -15.61 0.58 -5.12
C ALA A 171 -15.22 0.30 -3.65
N SER A 172 -15.88 0.92 -2.67
CA SER A 172 -15.64 0.65 -1.24
C SER A 172 -16.03 -0.76 -0.82
N TYR A 173 -17.07 -1.34 -1.42
CA TYR A 173 -17.45 -2.73 -1.18
C TYR A 173 -16.42 -3.69 -1.78
N HIS A 174 -15.96 -3.42 -3.02
CA HIS A 174 -14.89 -4.20 -3.65
C HIS A 174 -13.61 -4.16 -2.84
N TYR A 175 -13.21 -2.97 -2.35
CA TYR A 175 -12.03 -2.83 -1.52
C TYR A 175 -12.17 -3.61 -0.20
N LYS A 176 -13.30 -3.47 0.49
CA LYS A 176 -13.59 -4.25 1.71
C LYS A 176 -13.49 -5.76 1.44
N ARG A 177 -14.17 -6.26 0.41
CA ARG A 177 -14.15 -7.69 0.07
C ARG A 177 -12.75 -8.16 -0.32
N GLY A 178 -12.04 -7.37 -1.13
CA GLY A 178 -10.65 -7.64 -1.50
C GLY A 178 -9.76 -7.77 -0.26
N TYR A 179 -9.79 -6.77 0.60
CA TYR A 179 -8.94 -6.69 1.79
C TYR A 179 -9.18 -7.82 2.80
N PHE A 180 -10.45 -8.16 3.06
CA PHE A 180 -10.79 -9.16 4.08
C PHE A 180 -10.90 -10.58 3.54
N VAL A 181 -11.13 -10.78 2.25
CA VAL A 181 -11.38 -12.10 1.64
C VAL A 181 -10.50 -12.34 0.42
N ASP A 182 -10.74 -11.65 -0.69
CA ASP A 182 -10.26 -12.09 -2.01
C ASP A 182 -8.74 -12.04 -2.10
N TRP A 183 -8.11 -10.93 -1.68
CA TRP A 183 -6.64 -10.80 -1.69
C TRP A 183 -5.96 -11.74 -0.70
N VAL A 184 -6.60 -12.01 0.46
CA VAL A 184 -6.06 -12.98 1.43
C VAL A 184 -5.98 -14.37 0.82
N VAL A 185 -7.02 -14.79 0.08
CA VAL A 185 -7.06 -16.10 -0.61
C VAL A 185 -6.04 -16.16 -1.74
N CYS A 186 -5.99 -15.12 -2.58
CA CYS A 186 -5.06 -15.05 -3.71
C CYS A 186 -3.60 -15.02 -3.25
N ASP A 187 -3.28 -14.24 -2.21
CA ASP A 187 -1.92 -14.10 -1.68
C ASP A 187 -1.36 -15.42 -1.13
N GLN A 188 -2.20 -16.29 -0.54
CA GLN A 188 -1.76 -17.60 -0.05
C GLN A 188 -1.15 -18.46 -1.17
N LEU A 189 -1.76 -18.47 -2.35
CA LEU A 189 -1.25 -19.22 -3.50
C LEU A 189 -0.09 -18.49 -4.18
N LYS A 190 -0.19 -17.16 -4.35
CA LYS A 190 0.89 -16.32 -4.90
C LYS A 190 2.22 -16.54 -4.19
N LYS A 191 2.23 -16.53 -2.86
CA LYS A 191 3.44 -16.75 -2.04
C LYS A 191 4.12 -18.08 -2.37
N GLN A 192 3.36 -19.12 -2.69
CA GLN A 192 3.90 -20.42 -3.08
C GLN A 192 4.44 -20.43 -4.52
N LEU A 193 3.82 -19.64 -5.41
CA LEU A 193 4.16 -19.60 -6.83
C LEU A 193 5.32 -18.68 -7.17
N LEU A 194 5.65 -17.68 -6.34
CA LEU A 194 6.78 -16.78 -6.55
C LEU A 194 8.12 -17.52 -6.77
N SER A 195 8.31 -18.65 -6.11
CA SER A 195 9.51 -19.48 -6.29
C SER A 195 9.41 -20.52 -7.41
N LYS A 196 8.22 -20.73 -8.00
CA LYS A 196 7.94 -21.87 -8.88
C LYS A 196 7.52 -21.48 -10.30
N ALA A 197 6.78 -20.37 -10.46
CA ALA A 197 6.27 -19.97 -11.75
C ALA A 197 7.40 -19.79 -12.78
N ASP A 198 7.19 -20.32 -13.98
CA ASP A 198 8.13 -20.27 -15.10
C ASP A 198 8.12 -18.92 -15.78
N TYR A 199 6.95 -18.31 -15.85
CA TYR A 199 6.75 -16.98 -16.43
C TYR A 199 5.88 -16.11 -15.55
N TRP A 200 6.08 -14.79 -15.67
CA TRP A 200 5.32 -13.76 -14.98
C TRP A 200 4.81 -12.74 -15.97
N MET A 201 3.53 -12.39 -15.89
CA MET A 201 2.89 -11.46 -16.82
C MET A 201 2.45 -10.17 -16.14
N ASP A 202 2.67 -9.07 -16.83
CA ASP A 202 2.13 -7.74 -16.58
C ASP A 202 0.99 -7.49 -17.58
N THR A 203 -0.22 -7.30 -17.06
CA THR A 203 -1.45 -6.95 -17.78
C THR A 203 -2.14 -5.73 -17.19
N HIS A 204 -1.37 -4.82 -16.53
CA HIS A 204 -1.90 -3.59 -15.96
C HIS A 204 -2.50 -2.68 -17.03
N ILE A 205 -1.92 -2.63 -18.21
CA ILE A 205 -2.48 -1.91 -19.36
C ILE A 205 -3.20 -2.91 -20.27
N ALA A 206 -4.53 -2.76 -20.36
CA ALA A 206 -5.33 -3.60 -21.23
C ALA A 206 -4.86 -3.54 -22.69
N GLY A 207 -4.73 -4.68 -23.34
CA GLY A 207 -4.23 -4.78 -24.72
C GLY A 207 -2.71 -4.70 -24.89
N GLU A 208 -1.95 -4.45 -23.83
CA GLU A 208 -0.47 -4.34 -23.87
C GLU A 208 0.22 -5.36 -22.94
N PRO A 209 -0.04 -6.65 -23.07
CA PRO A 209 0.53 -7.65 -22.20
C PRO A 209 2.05 -7.75 -22.39
N LYS A 210 2.74 -7.95 -21.26
CA LYS A 210 4.18 -8.24 -21.24
C LYS A 210 4.43 -9.50 -20.42
N MET A 211 5.43 -10.26 -20.81
CA MET A 211 5.83 -11.47 -20.11
C MET A 211 7.35 -11.51 -19.94
N ILE A 212 7.79 -11.97 -18.78
CA ILE A 212 9.19 -12.26 -18.46
C ILE A 212 9.30 -13.67 -17.89
N THR A 213 10.51 -14.21 -17.84
CA THR A 213 10.72 -15.47 -17.11
C THR A 213 10.59 -15.26 -15.59
N GLY A 214 10.13 -16.27 -14.88
CA GLY A 214 10.11 -16.29 -13.42
C GLY A 214 11.51 -16.09 -12.81
N ASP A 215 12.57 -16.60 -13.48
CA ASP A 215 13.95 -16.38 -13.05
C ASP A 215 14.36 -14.90 -13.15
N LEU A 216 13.96 -14.21 -14.21
CA LEU A 216 14.23 -12.77 -14.33
C LEU A 216 13.49 -11.96 -13.25
N LEU A 217 12.21 -12.32 -12.96
CA LEU A 217 11.47 -11.74 -11.84
C LEU A 217 12.25 -11.92 -10.53
N ARG A 218 12.63 -13.15 -10.19
CA ARG A 218 13.33 -13.48 -8.94
C ARG A 218 14.67 -12.76 -8.81
N LYS A 219 15.44 -12.67 -9.90
CA LYS A 219 16.70 -11.90 -9.94
C LYS A 219 16.46 -10.40 -9.71
N GLY A 220 15.40 -9.84 -10.29
CA GLY A 220 15.05 -8.43 -10.10
C GLY A 220 14.60 -8.13 -8.66
N LEU A 221 13.77 -9.00 -8.06
CA LEU A 221 13.38 -8.89 -6.66
C LEU A 221 14.58 -9.04 -5.72
N ASP A 222 15.50 -9.95 -6.02
CA ASP A 222 16.74 -10.11 -5.26
C ASP A 222 17.61 -8.85 -5.33
N LYS A 223 17.84 -8.32 -6.53
CA LYS A 223 18.59 -7.07 -6.73
C LYS A 223 17.95 -5.90 -5.96
N THR A 224 16.60 -5.80 -6.00
CA THR A 224 15.89 -4.72 -5.31
C THR A 224 15.99 -4.83 -3.79
N ALA A 225 15.96 -6.05 -3.25
CA ALA A 225 16.09 -6.30 -1.81
C ALA A 225 17.48 -5.98 -1.23
N HIS A 226 18.50 -5.71 -2.07
CA HIS A 226 19.89 -5.47 -1.64
C HIS A 226 20.39 -4.05 -1.98
N LYS A 227 19.50 -3.12 -2.28
CA LYS A 227 19.85 -1.71 -2.54
C LYS A 227 18.73 -0.79 -2.08
N PRO A 228 18.99 0.51 -1.90
CA PRO A 228 17.93 1.50 -1.77
C PRO A 228 17.01 1.48 -3.00
N PHE A 229 15.70 1.64 -2.77
CA PHE A 229 14.71 1.68 -3.85
C PHE A 229 13.47 2.50 -3.47
N ARG A 230 12.64 2.81 -4.46
CA ARG A 230 11.32 3.39 -4.28
C ARG A 230 10.26 2.47 -4.89
N VAL A 231 9.08 2.44 -4.29
CA VAL A 231 7.88 1.92 -4.94
C VAL A 231 7.28 3.01 -5.84
N VAL A 232 6.42 2.64 -6.78
CA VAL A 232 5.79 3.61 -7.69
C VAL A 232 4.71 4.37 -6.93
N PRO A 233 4.81 5.70 -6.79
CA PRO A 233 3.83 6.49 -6.06
C PRO A 233 2.48 6.50 -6.81
N PHE A 234 1.41 6.52 -6.04
CA PHE A 234 0.05 6.57 -6.54
C PHE A 234 -0.67 7.81 -6.02
N PHE A 235 -1.20 8.64 -6.91
CA PHE A 235 -1.84 9.91 -6.59
C PHE A 235 -3.34 9.84 -6.88
N ASP A 236 -4.18 10.23 -5.90
CA ASP A 236 -5.64 10.17 -6.03
C ASP A 236 -6.29 11.50 -5.57
N PRO A 237 -7.36 11.96 -6.24
CA PRO A 237 -8.12 13.12 -5.79
C PRO A 237 -8.92 12.80 -4.52
N ALA A 238 -9.24 13.86 -3.77
CA ALA A 238 -10.10 13.76 -2.59
C ALA A 238 -11.05 14.96 -2.48
N PRO A 239 -12.19 14.82 -1.79
CA PRO A 239 -13.12 15.95 -1.60
C PRO A 239 -12.51 17.16 -0.87
N TRP A 240 -11.40 16.95 -0.19
CA TRP A 240 -10.63 17.96 0.55
C TRP A 240 -9.27 18.27 -0.09
N GLY A 241 -8.95 17.65 -1.21
CA GLY A 241 -7.63 17.66 -1.82
C GLY A 241 -7.11 19.03 -2.20
N GLY A 242 -5.77 19.16 -2.14
CA GLY A 242 -5.03 20.40 -2.34
C GLY A 242 -4.37 20.52 -3.72
N GLN A 243 -3.43 21.47 -3.79
CA GLN A 243 -2.74 21.87 -5.03
C GLN A 243 -1.20 21.76 -4.93
N TRP A 244 -0.66 21.39 -3.76
CA TRP A 244 0.78 21.36 -3.55
C TRP A 244 1.45 20.25 -4.38
N MET A 245 0.88 19.02 -4.33
CA MET A 245 1.41 17.90 -5.07
C MET A 245 1.43 18.12 -6.58
N LYS A 246 0.46 18.85 -7.14
CA LYS A 246 0.49 19.21 -8.58
C LYS A 246 1.78 19.90 -8.98
N ARG A 247 2.26 20.82 -8.14
CA ARG A 247 3.45 21.62 -8.41
C ARG A 247 4.73 20.87 -8.11
N VAL A 248 4.79 20.20 -6.96
CA VAL A 248 6.01 19.55 -6.46
C VAL A 248 6.25 18.22 -7.15
N CYS A 249 5.20 17.45 -7.45
CA CYS A 249 5.33 16.16 -8.12
C CYS A 249 5.06 16.23 -9.64
N ASP A 250 4.88 17.44 -10.22
CA ASP A 250 4.62 17.65 -11.66
C ASP A 250 3.47 16.79 -12.18
N LEU A 251 2.31 16.85 -11.48
CA LEU A 251 1.13 16.05 -11.82
C LEU A 251 0.24 16.76 -12.85
N ASN A 252 -0.73 16.00 -13.40
CA ASN A 252 -1.66 16.53 -14.38
C ASN A 252 -2.41 17.77 -13.83
N PRO A 253 -2.21 18.95 -14.43
CA PRO A 253 -2.83 20.18 -13.96
C PRO A 253 -4.35 20.23 -14.16
N ASP A 254 -4.90 19.40 -15.09
CA ASP A 254 -6.33 19.37 -15.41
C ASP A 254 -7.17 18.64 -14.34
N GLN A 255 -6.53 17.82 -13.49
CA GLN A 255 -7.22 17.25 -12.35
C GLN A 255 -7.63 18.35 -11.36
N PRO A 256 -8.85 18.32 -10.78
CA PRO A 256 -9.31 19.34 -9.84
C PRO A 256 -8.37 19.52 -8.66
N ASN A 257 -7.90 18.42 -8.09
CA ASN A 257 -6.99 18.39 -6.95
C ASN A 257 -6.29 17.04 -6.83
N TYR A 258 -5.33 16.94 -5.92
CA TYR A 258 -4.85 15.67 -5.38
C TYR A 258 -4.92 15.76 -3.85
N GLY A 259 -5.58 14.81 -3.23
CA GLY A 259 -5.67 14.74 -1.77
C GLY A 259 -4.66 13.77 -1.20
N TRP A 260 -4.45 12.65 -1.87
CA TRP A 260 -3.66 11.54 -1.39
C TRP A 260 -2.52 11.19 -2.34
N CYS A 261 -1.40 10.79 -1.76
CA CYS A 261 -0.38 10.02 -2.47
C CYS A 261 0.07 8.87 -1.58
N PHE A 262 -0.12 7.65 -2.03
CA PHE A 262 0.58 6.51 -1.45
C PHE A 262 2.01 6.52 -2.00
N ASP A 263 2.91 7.24 -1.32
CA ASP A 263 4.30 7.39 -1.76
C ASP A 263 5.13 6.15 -1.39
N CYS A 264 4.82 5.52 -0.24
CA CYS A 264 5.39 4.24 0.16
C CYS A 264 4.37 3.41 0.97
N VAL A 265 3.53 2.68 0.26
CA VAL A 265 2.58 1.69 0.80
C VAL A 265 2.75 0.40 0.02
N PRO A 266 3.77 -0.43 0.31
CA PRO A 266 4.11 -1.61 -0.51
C PRO A 266 2.97 -2.59 -0.76
N GLU A 267 1.96 -2.62 0.10
CA GLU A 267 0.77 -3.46 -0.11
C GLU A 267 -0.14 -2.98 -1.25
N GLU A 268 -0.09 -1.70 -1.59
CA GLU A 268 -0.93 -1.06 -2.60
C GLU A 268 -0.17 -0.71 -3.87
N ASN A 269 1.08 -0.24 -3.74
CA ASN A 269 1.88 0.29 -4.83
C ASN A 269 2.38 -0.80 -5.79
N SER A 270 2.72 -0.35 -6.99
CA SER A 270 3.51 -1.12 -7.95
C SER A 270 5.01 -1.02 -7.68
N LEU A 271 5.74 -2.00 -8.18
CA LEU A 271 7.19 -2.01 -8.35
C LEU A 271 7.48 -2.13 -9.85
N TYR A 272 8.43 -1.33 -10.36
CA TYR A 272 8.84 -1.38 -11.75
C TYR A 272 10.23 -1.98 -11.92
N PHE A 273 10.37 -2.84 -12.93
CA PHE A 273 11.67 -3.14 -13.54
C PHE A 273 11.80 -2.38 -14.86
N ASN A 274 12.97 -1.81 -15.10
CA ASN A 274 13.36 -1.30 -16.41
C ASN A 274 14.29 -2.34 -17.06
N ILE A 275 13.73 -3.14 -17.95
CA ILE A 275 14.44 -4.26 -18.61
C ILE A 275 14.85 -3.81 -20.00
N ASN A 276 16.13 -3.41 -20.17
CA ASN A 276 16.67 -2.88 -21.44
C ASN A 276 15.83 -1.73 -22.05
N GLY A 277 15.27 -0.84 -21.20
CA GLY A 277 14.42 0.26 -21.61
C GLY A 277 12.91 -0.05 -21.62
N GLU A 278 12.52 -1.31 -21.46
CA GLU A 278 11.12 -1.71 -21.33
C GLU A 278 10.70 -1.75 -19.86
N ARG A 279 9.60 -1.07 -19.54
CA ARG A 279 9.01 -1.10 -18.22
C ARG A 279 8.15 -2.35 -18.03
N PHE A 280 8.41 -3.10 -16.97
CA PHE A 280 7.60 -4.22 -16.51
C PHE A 280 7.04 -3.90 -15.12
N GLU A 281 5.73 -3.99 -14.97
CA GLU A 281 5.00 -3.64 -13.76
C GLU A 281 4.57 -4.89 -12.98
N MET A 282 4.66 -4.81 -11.65
CA MET A 282 4.16 -5.83 -10.73
C MET A 282 3.77 -5.20 -9.40
N PRO A 283 2.98 -5.88 -8.55
CA PRO A 283 2.75 -5.45 -7.17
C PRO A 283 4.05 -5.42 -6.35
N SER A 284 4.28 -4.37 -5.58
CA SER A 284 5.47 -4.30 -4.71
C SER A 284 5.44 -5.35 -3.58
N ASN A 285 4.26 -5.88 -3.23
CA ASN A 285 4.11 -7.01 -2.32
C ASN A 285 4.87 -8.27 -2.75
N ASN A 286 5.15 -8.45 -4.05
CA ASN A 286 5.97 -9.57 -4.52
C ASN A 286 7.35 -9.55 -3.87
N LEU A 287 7.94 -8.34 -3.69
CA LEU A 287 9.21 -8.19 -2.98
C LEU A 287 9.08 -8.57 -1.51
N VAL A 288 8.02 -8.09 -0.83
CA VAL A 288 7.77 -8.42 0.58
C VAL A 288 7.61 -9.92 0.77
N PHE A 289 6.86 -10.60 -0.11
CA PHE A 289 6.59 -12.04 -0.01
C PHE A 289 7.81 -12.90 -0.35
N TYR A 290 8.59 -12.51 -1.36
CA TYR A 290 9.70 -13.32 -1.85
C TYR A 290 11.00 -13.09 -1.09
N LYS A 291 11.24 -11.84 -0.65
CA LYS A 291 12.48 -11.41 0.00
C LYS A 291 12.22 -10.84 1.40
N THR A 292 11.26 -11.41 2.13
CA THR A 292 10.81 -10.94 3.44
C THR A 292 11.98 -10.62 4.37
N ARG A 293 12.90 -11.57 4.57
CA ARG A 293 14.00 -11.44 5.52
C ARG A 293 15.08 -10.45 5.06
N ASP A 294 15.41 -10.44 3.76
CA ASP A 294 16.38 -9.50 3.20
C ASP A 294 15.85 -8.07 3.26
N LEU A 295 14.54 -7.90 3.02
CA LEU A 295 13.87 -6.61 3.04
C LEU A 295 13.59 -6.11 4.46
N LEU A 296 12.85 -6.90 5.26
CA LEU A 296 12.34 -6.47 6.56
C LEU A 296 13.36 -6.65 7.69
N GLY A 297 14.22 -7.65 7.59
CA GLY A 297 15.12 -8.10 8.67
C GLY A 297 14.43 -9.06 9.64
N GLY A 298 15.24 -9.87 10.32
CA GLY A 298 14.73 -10.92 11.21
C GLY A 298 13.80 -10.44 12.33
N PRO A 299 14.12 -9.35 13.06
CA PRO A 299 13.24 -8.83 14.13
C PRO A 299 11.88 -8.36 13.62
N VAL A 300 11.84 -7.68 12.47
CA VAL A 300 10.60 -7.18 11.88
C VAL A 300 9.76 -8.33 11.32
N GLU A 301 10.39 -9.25 10.56
CA GLU A 301 9.75 -10.48 10.07
C GLU A 301 9.13 -11.29 11.21
N SER A 302 9.85 -11.44 12.34
CA SER A 302 9.35 -12.20 13.49
C SER A 302 8.10 -11.61 14.11
N ARG A 303 7.89 -10.31 14.01
CA ARG A 303 6.72 -9.61 14.56
C ARG A 303 5.57 -9.50 13.58
N PHE A 304 5.84 -9.20 12.31
CA PHE A 304 4.85 -8.84 11.30
C PHE A 304 4.70 -9.89 10.18
N GLY A 305 5.54 -10.93 10.16
CA GLY A 305 5.53 -11.92 9.09
C GLY A 305 5.89 -11.29 7.74
N GLN A 306 5.02 -11.49 6.77
CA GLN A 306 5.16 -10.97 5.40
C GLN A 306 4.32 -9.69 5.17
N ASP A 307 4.07 -8.92 6.22
CA ASP A 307 3.44 -7.60 6.12
C ASP A 307 4.51 -6.51 6.25
N PHE A 308 4.47 -5.50 5.38
CA PHE A 308 5.36 -4.35 5.46
C PHE A 308 4.74 -3.33 6.45
N PRO A 309 5.35 -3.08 7.64
CA PRO A 309 4.65 -2.44 8.74
C PRO A 309 4.66 -0.91 8.71
N ILE A 310 5.38 -0.27 7.80
CA ILE A 310 5.59 1.19 7.74
C ILE A 310 4.96 1.75 6.47
N ARG A 311 4.21 2.84 6.59
CA ARG A 311 3.61 3.56 5.47
C ARG A 311 4.04 5.03 5.51
N PHE A 312 4.32 5.58 4.34
CA PHE A 312 4.50 7.02 4.10
C PHE A 312 3.51 7.47 3.04
N ASP A 313 2.56 8.32 3.47
CA ASP A 313 1.51 8.85 2.63
C ASP A 313 1.57 10.38 2.62
N PHE A 314 1.20 10.99 1.51
CA PHE A 314 0.97 12.43 1.46
C PHE A 314 -0.51 12.75 1.58
N LEU A 315 -0.80 13.77 2.40
CA LEU A 315 -2.13 14.34 2.56
C LEU A 315 -2.01 15.84 2.26
N ASP A 316 -2.52 16.25 1.11
CA ASP A 316 -2.41 17.64 0.63
C ASP A 316 -3.72 18.38 0.86
N THR A 317 -3.70 19.36 1.77
CA THR A 317 -4.81 20.26 2.05
C THR A 317 -4.50 21.72 1.69
N ILE A 318 -3.36 22.00 1.04
CA ILE A 318 -2.97 23.36 0.61
C ILE A 318 -3.85 23.82 -0.54
N GLY A 319 -4.65 24.89 -0.31
CA GLY A 319 -5.69 25.30 -1.24
C GLY A 319 -6.88 24.35 -1.32
N GLY A 320 -7.00 23.44 -0.35
CA GLY A 320 -8.07 22.47 -0.19
C GLY A 320 -8.90 22.69 1.08
N GLY A 321 -9.35 21.60 1.70
CA GLY A 321 -10.19 21.63 2.91
C GLY A 321 -9.64 20.75 4.04
N ASN A 322 -10.29 20.76 5.20
CA ASN A 322 -9.91 19.91 6.33
C ASN A 322 -10.10 18.43 5.99
N LEU A 323 -9.23 17.56 6.47
CA LEU A 323 -9.49 16.12 6.52
C LEU A 323 -10.73 15.80 7.37
N SER A 324 -11.25 14.58 7.22
CA SER A 324 -12.28 14.08 8.15
C SER A 324 -11.74 14.02 9.57
N LEU A 325 -12.51 14.48 10.54
CA LEU A 325 -12.21 14.24 11.95
C LEU A 325 -12.36 12.74 12.23
N GLN A 326 -11.31 12.09 12.72
CA GLN A 326 -11.21 10.64 12.77
C GLN A 326 -10.48 10.12 14.01
N VAL A 327 -10.57 8.81 14.22
CA VAL A 327 -9.83 8.07 15.24
C VAL A 327 -9.51 6.67 14.73
N HIS A 328 -8.34 6.14 15.08
CA HIS A 328 -7.94 4.77 14.78
C HIS A 328 -8.24 3.83 15.95
N PRO A 329 -8.59 2.55 15.67
CA PRO A 329 -8.90 1.58 16.72
C PRO A 329 -7.70 1.28 17.61
N THR A 330 -7.96 0.96 18.87
CA THR A 330 -6.94 0.37 19.75
C THR A 330 -6.55 -1.04 19.28
N THR A 331 -5.35 -1.50 19.63
CA THR A 331 -4.87 -2.86 19.27
C THR A 331 -5.82 -3.95 19.77
N GLN A 332 -6.42 -3.77 20.95
CA GLN A 332 -7.41 -4.71 21.48
C GLN A 332 -8.67 -4.74 20.62
N TYR A 333 -9.20 -3.55 20.27
CA TYR A 333 -10.44 -3.45 19.51
C TYR A 333 -10.30 -4.03 18.09
N ILE A 334 -9.19 -3.69 17.40
CA ILE A 334 -8.97 -4.18 16.02
C ILE A 334 -8.82 -5.69 15.96
N ARG A 335 -8.15 -6.28 16.98
CA ARG A 335 -7.99 -7.72 17.08
C ARG A 335 -9.33 -8.42 17.30
N ASP A 336 -10.10 -7.96 18.27
CA ASP A 336 -11.34 -8.64 18.69
C ASP A 336 -12.46 -8.43 17.67
N THR A 337 -12.48 -7.30 16.96
CA THR A 337 -13.58 -6.95 16.06
C THR A 337 -13.30 -7.34 14.60
N PHE A 338 -12.03 -7.29 14.15
CA PHE A 338 -11.67 -7.44 12.73
C PHE A 338 -10.62 -8.53 12.46
N GLY A 339 -10.08 -9.18 13.51
CA GLY A 339 -9.10 -10.26 13.38
C GLY A 339 -7.72 -9.80 12.90
N ILE A 340 -7.32 -8.55 13.18
CA ILE A 340 -6.03 -7.98 12.81
C ILE A 340 -5.18 -7.79 14.07
N TYR A 341 -3.87 -8.06 14.00
CA TYR A 341 -3.01 -8.18 15.18
C TYR A 341 -2.31 -6.91 15.62
N TYR A 342 -2.31 -5.86 14.81
CA TYR A 342 -1.76 -4.54 15.14
C TYR A 342 -2.60 -3.45 14.50
N THR A 343 -2.49 -2.23 15.03
CA THR A 343 -3.34 -1.11 14.62
C THR A 343 -2.56 -0.05 13.88
N GLN A 344 -3.25 0.91 13.29
CA GLN A 344 -2.69 2.12 12.72
C GLN A 344 -2.37 3.11 13.85
N ASP A 345 -1.12 3.10 14.29
CA ASP A 345 -0.51 4.25 14.97
C ASP A 345 0.10 5.13 13.89
N GLU A 346 -0.02 6.45 14.00
CA GLU A 346 0.46 7.35 12.97
C GLU A 346 1.06 8.63 13.53
N SER A 347 1.62 9.43 12.66
CA SER A 347 2.08 10.79 12.97
C SER A 347 1.99 11.66 11.71
N TYR A 348 1.80 12.97 11.91
CA TYR A 348 1.80 13.97 10.86
C TYR A 348 3.08 14.77 10.90
N TYR A 349 3.94 14.59 9.91
CA TYR A 349 5.07 15.47 9.67
C TYR A 349 4.71 16.52 8.62
N LEU A 350 4.90 17.80 8.91
CA LEU A 350 4.52 18.89 8.01
C LEU A 350 5.65 19.18 7.00
N LEU A 351 5.47 18.76 5.73
CA LEU A 351 6.39 19.11 4.65
C LEU A 351 6.25 20.58 4.24
N ASP A 352 5.05 21.12 4.35
CA ASP A 352 4.74 22.53 4.09
C ASP A 352 3.47 22.94 4.81
N ALA A 353 3.28 24.24 5.06
CA ALA A 353 2.09 24.77 5.69
C ALA A 353 1.89 26.26 5.31
N GLU A 354 0.65 26.61 4.99
CA GLU A 354 0.23 27.99 4.80
C GLU A 354 0.11 28.74 6.12
N GLU A 355 0.12 30.05 6.08
CA GLU A 355 -0.14 30.86 7.28
C GLU A 355 -1.55 30.59 7.83
N GLY A 356 -1.66 30.28 9.11
CA GLY A 356 -2.92 29.94 9.77
C GLY A 356 -3.32 28.46 9.67
N ALA A 357 -2.49 27.60 9.05
CA ALA A 357 -2.73 26.15 9.06
C ALA A 357 -2.77 25.59 10.49
N ILE A 358 -3.62 24.60 10.70
CA ILE A 358 -3.82 23.95 12.01
C ILE A 358 -3.89 22.43 11.86
N VAL A 359 -3.56 21.74 12.95
CA VAL A 359 -3.87 20.32 13.14
C VAL A 359 -4.85 20.19 14.30
N PHE A 360 -5.93 19.45 14.07
CA PHE A 360 -6.86 19.05 15.12
C PHE A 360 -6.28 17.80 15.81
N LEU A 361 -6.02 17.87 17.11
CA LEU A 361 -5.41 16.74 17.84
C LEU A 361 -5.76 16.75 19.32
N GLY A 362 -6.35 15.65 19.77
CA GLY A 362 -6.73 15.43 21.15
C GLY A 362 -7.94 16.25 21.61
N LEU A 363 -8.47 15.88 22.75
CA LEU A 363 -9.66 16.48 23.35
C LEU A 363 -9.33 17.75 24.15
N LYS A 364 -10.25 18.69 24.21
CA LYS A 364 -10.15 19.80 25.17
C LYS A 364 -10.33 19.32 26.60
N THR A 365 -9.70 20.01 27.52
CA THR A 365 -9.83 19.70 28.95
C THR A 365 -11.29 19.80 29.40
N GLY A 366 -11.77 18.77 30.09
CA GLY A 366 -13.12 18.75 30.68
C GLY A 366 -14.24 18.36 29.70
N VAL A 367 -13.92 17.84 28.52
CA VAL A 367 -14.93 17.31 27.58
C VAL A 367 -15.70 16.18 28.27
N ASN A 368 -17.03 16.29 28.21
CA ASN A 368 -17.93 15.20 28.63
C ASN A 368 -18.12 14.22 27.46
N PRO A 369 -17.77 12.93 27.64
CA PRO A 369 -17.88 11.92 26.59
C PRO A 369 -19.29 11.75 26.02
N ASP A 370 -20.31 11.64 26.89
CA ASP A 370 -21.68 11.40 26.48
C ASP A 370 -22.25 12.58 25.69
N GLU A 371 -21.92 13.81 26.12
CA GLU A 371 -22.36 15.04 25.43
C GLU A 371 -21.71 15.15 24.05
N MET A 372 -20.41 14.83 23.93
CA MET A 372 -19.72 14.86 22.66
C MET A 372 -20.26 13.82 21.68
N ILE A 373 -20.49 12.59 22.12
CA ILE A 373 -21.05 11.53 21.26
C ILE A 373 -22.49 11.87 20.87
N ALA A 374 -23.31 12.40 21.77
CA ALA A 374 -24.65 12.88 21.44
C ALA A 374 -24.63 13.98 20.37
N SER A 375 -23.68 14.94 20.48
CA SER A 375 -23.48 16.00 19.49
C SER A 375 -23.05 15.49 18.12
N LEU A 376 -22.17 14.45 18.06
CA LEU A 376 -21.78 13.80 16.82
C LEU A 376 -22.97 13.08 16.16
N ASN A 377 -23.78 12.36 16.94
CA ASN A 377 -25.00 11.68 16.43
C ASN A 377 -26.03 12.70 15.93
N GLU A 378 -26.30 13.79 16.69
CA GLU A 378 -27.16 14.88 16.25
C GLU A 378 -26.68 15.45 14.92
N SER A 379 -25.36 15.66 14.77
CA SER A 379 -24.78 16.17 13.54
C SER A 379 -25.00 15.22 12.35
N GLN A 380 -24.84 13.92 12.56
CA GLN A 380 -25.07 12.91 11.53
C GLN A 380 -26.54 12.80 11.13
N GLU A 381 -27.46 12.87 12.09
CA GLU A 381 -28.90 12.72 11.86
C GLU A 381 -29.55 13.96 11.24
N THR A 382 -29.12 15.15 11.66
CA THR A 382 -29.78 16.41 11.31
C THR A 382 -29.02 17.25 10.29
N GLY A 383 -27.76 16.95 10.03
CA GLY A 383 -26.84 17.78 9.23
C GLY A 383 -26.36 19.05 9.96
N LYS A 384 -26.67 19.24 11.25
CA LYS A 384 -26.16 20.36 12.05
C LYS A 384 -24.64 20.22 12.18
N PRO A 385 -23.86 21.29 11.94
CA PRO A 385 -22.42 21.22 12.09
C PRO A 385 -21.97 20.80 13.50
N PHE A 386 -21.04 19.86 13.57
CA PHE A 386 -20.39 19.50 14.85
C PHE A 386 -19.45 20.63 15.30
N ASP A 387 -19.57 21.03 16.55
CA ASP A 387 -18.74 22.12 17.13
C ASP A 387 -17.35 21.59 17.53
N THR A 388 -16.44 21.53 16.56
CA THR A 388 -15.07 21.12 16.80
C THR A 388 -14.33 22.05 17.77
N GLN A 389 -14.70 23.35 17.83
CA GLN A 389 -14.06 24.31 18.73
C GLN A 389 -14.40 24.03 20.19
N LYS A 390 -15.55 23.43 20.47
CA LYS A 390 -15.94 23.05 21.82
C LYS A 390 -15.18 21.84 22.34
N TYR A 391 -14.91 20.85 21.48
CA TYR A 391 -14.48 19.53 21.90
C TYR A 391 -13.04 19.18 21.56
N ILE A 392 -12.46 19.73 20.48
CA ILE A 392 -11.17 19.31 19.93
C ILE A 392 -10.15 20.44 20.02
N ASN A 393 -8.93 20.12 20.44
CA ASN A 393 -7.82 21.06 20.39
C ASN A 393 -7.41 21.36 18.96
N GLN A 394 -6.99 22.59 18.73
CA GLN A 394 -6.47 23.09 17.46
C GLN A 394 -5.06 23.62 17.71
N TRP A 395 -4.09 23.02 17.05
CA TRP A 395 -2.68 23.37 17.18
C TRP A 395 -2.20 24.08 15.92
N PRO A 396 -1.54 25.25 16.04
CA PRO A 396 -0.89 25.85 14.88
C PRO A 396 0.08 24.87 14.22
N ALA A 397 0.08 24.82 12.90
CA ALA A 397 0.92 23.94 12.12
C ALA A 397 1.89 24.74 11.25
N ARG A 398 3.15 24.36 11.27
CA ARG A 398 4.23 24.97 10.49
C ARG A 398 5.06 23.91 9.81
N LYS A 399 5.72 24.26 8.72
CA LYS A 399 6.69 23.39 8.08
C LYS A 399 7.67 22.81 9.13
N HIS A 400 7.88 21.49 9.07
CA HIS A 400 8.74 20.71 9.96
C HIS A 400 8.20 20.46 11.38
N ASP A 401 6.98 20.88 11.70
CA ASP A 401 6.29 20.40 12.92
C ASP A 401 5.96 18.91 12.78
N HIS A 402 5.89 18.21 13.92
CA HIS A 402 5.55 16.80 14.00
C HIS A 402 4.53 16.54 15.10
N PHE A 403 3.42 15.91 14.73
CA PHE A 403 2.30 15.58 15.60
C PHE A 403 2.17 14.07 15.73
N LEU A 404 2.28 13.54 16.95
CA LEU A 404 2.14 12.10 17.22
C LEU A 404 0.66 11.76 17.44
N ILE A 405 0.21 10.68 16.82
CA ILE A 405 -1.18 10.27 16.81
C ILE A 405 -1.28 8.78 17.17
N PRO A 406 -1.03 8.43 18.44
CA PRO A 406 -1.23 7.05 18.88
C PRO A 406 -2.71 6.66 18.78
N ASN A 407 -2.97 5.40 18.51
CA ASN A 407 -4.32 4.85 18.35
C ASN A 407 -5.28 5.33 19.45
N GLY A 408 -6.53 5.60 19.10
CA GLY A 408 -7.55 6.16 20.01
C GLY A 408 -7.47 7.66 20.21
N THR A 409 -6.55 8.38 19.55
CA THR A 409 -6.46 9.84 19.59
C THR A 409 -7.31 10.45 18.47
N ILE A 410 -8.23 11.35 18.82
CA ILE A 410 -9.03 12.08 17.82
C ILE A 410 -8.12 13.09 17.13
N HIS A 411 -8.19 13.13 15.78
CA HIS A 411 -7.33 14.02 15.00
C HIS A 411 -7.87 14.28 13.59
N CYS A 412 -7.37 15.31 12.94
CA CYS A 412 -7.30 15.48 11.49
C CYS A 412 -6.39 16.66 11.12
N SER A 413 -5.87 16.67 9.89
CA SER A 413 -5.24 17.86 9.32
C SER A 413 -6.30 18.90 8.95
N GLY A 414 -6.07 20.15 9.34
CA GLY A 414 -6.83 21.28 8.84
C GLY A 414 -6.42 21.66 7.41
N ALA A 415 -7.14 22.61 6.81
CA ALA A 415 -6.77 23.19 5.52
C ALA A 415 -5.42 23.88 5.57
N GLY A 416 -4.72 23.97 4.44
CA GLY A 416 -3.46 24.69 4.30
C GLY A 416 -2.20 23.93 4.75
N ALA A 417 -2.27 22.61 4.87
CA ALA A 417 -1.13 21.79 5.29
C ALA A 417 -0.76 20.75 4.23
N MET A 418 0.53 20.50 4.06
CA MET A 418 1.07 19.36 3.35
C MET A 418 1.66 18.38 4.35
N VAL A 419 0.95 17.31 4.60
CA VAL A 419 1.31 16.29 5.58
C VAL A 419 2.04 15.14 4.90
N LEU A 420 3.17 14.75 5.47
CA LEU A 420 3.74 13.42 5.33
C LEU A 420 3.23 12.59 6.51
N GLU A 421 2.25 11.75 6.27
CA GLU A 421 1.77 10.78 7.25
C GLU A 421 2.77 9.63 7.33
N ILE A 422 3.25 9.37 8.53
CA ILE A 422 4.11 8.23 8.85
C ILE A 422 3.29 7.33 9.75
N SER A 423 2.88 6.19 9.24
CA SER A 423 1.92 5.34 9.92
C SER A 423 2.25 3.85 9.83
N ALA A 424 1.57 3.08 10.68
CA ALA A 424 1.58 1.63 10.62
C ALA A 424 0.50 1.13 9.65
N THR A 425 0.83 0.13 8.87
CA THR A 425 -0.18 -0.71 8.22
C THR A 425 -0.92 -1.50 9.33
N PRO A 426 -2.24 -1.68 9.32
CA PRO A 426 -3.19 -1.56 8.22
C PRO A 426 -3.94 -0.21 8.16
N SER A 427 -4.07 0.30 6.95
CA SER A 427 -4.59 1.65 6.69
C SER A 427 -6.11 1.78 6.63
N ILE A 428 -6.84 0.68 6.48
CA ILE A 428 -8.29 0.71 6.26
C ILE A 428 -9.08 1.20 7.48
N PHE A 429 -8.52 1.08 8.69
CA PHE A 429 -9.25 1.27 9.94
C PHE A 429 -9.26 2.73 10.40
N THR A 430 -9.83 3.59 9.57
CA THR A 430 -10.08 5.00 9.88
C THR A 430 -11.55 5.19 10.25
N PHE A 431 -11.85 5.38 11.54
CA PHE A 431 -13.20 5.65 12.02
C PHE A 431 -13.50 7.15 11.96
N LYS A 432 -14.20 7.57 10.91
CA LYS A 432 -14.62 8.96 10.74
C LYS A 432 -15.71 9.31 11.74
N LEU A 433 -15.50 10.39 12.47
CA LEU A 433 -16.45 10.93 13.44
C LEU A 433 -17.26 12.09 12.85
N TRP A 434 -16.60 12.92 12.03
CA TRP A 434 -17.19 14.09 11.39
C TRP A 434 -16.50 14.40 10.06
N ASP A 435 -17.22 14.75 9.03
CA ASP A 435 -16.65 15.07 7.72
C ASP A 435 -17.14 16.39 7.14
N TRP A 436 -17.34 17.39 7.99
CA TRP A 436 -17.67 18.77 7.61
C TRP A 436 -18.92 18.90 6.75
N GLY A 437 -19.84 17.92 6.79
CA GLY A 437 -21.05 17.88 5.96
C GLY A 437 -20.79 17.67 4.46
N ARG A 438 -19.61 17.22 4.07
CA ARG A 438 -19.23 17.03 2.67
C ARG A 438 -19.79 15.74 2.08
N LEU A 439 -20.01 15.79 0.76
CA LEU A 439 -20.27 14.60 -0.05
C LEU A 439 -18.94 13.98 -0.51
N GLY A 440 -18.99 12.70 -0.85
CA GLY A 440 -17.92 12.01 -1.55
C GLY A 440 -17.78 12.48 -3.00
N LEU A 441 -16.73 12.04 -3.69
CA LEU A 441 -16.55 12.29 -5.13
C LEU A 441 -17.67 11.64 -5.97
N ASP A 442 -18.33 10.64 -5.42
CA ASP A 442 -19.53 9.97 -5.96
C ASP A 442 -20.84 10.74 -5.73
N GLY A 443 -20.80 11.91 -5.08
CA GLY A 443 -21.96 12.72 -4.72
C GLY A 443 -22.80 12.15 -3.57
N LEU A 444 -22.37 11.08 -2.91
CA LEU A 444 -23.07 10.47 -1.78
C LEU A 444 -22.49 10.95 -0.43
N PRO A 445 -23.29 10.90 0.67
CA PRO A 445 -22.76 11.15 2.00
C PRO A 445 -21.61 10.21 2.34
N ARG A 446 -20.50 10.77 2.82
CA ARG A 446 -19.34 9.97 3.21
C ARG A 446 -19.66 9.10 4.43
N PRO A 447 -19.11 7.86 4.51
CA PRO A 447 -19.35 7.00 5.65
C PRO A 447 -18.83 7.62 6.95
N ILE A 448 -19.67 7.62 7.99
CA ILE A 448 -19.34 8.05 9.35
C ILE A 448 -19.44 6.83 10.27
N ASN A 449 -18.49 6.66 11.19
CA ASN A 449 -18.30 5.44 11.97
C ASN A 449 -18.32 5.73 13.48
N ILE A 450 -19.26 6.59 13.96
CA ILE A 450 -19.36 6.97 15.38
C ILE A 450 -19.50 5.75 16.27
N GLY A 451 -20.26 4.73 15.83
CA GLY A 451 -20.46 3.50 16.58
C GLY A 451 -19.17 2.71 16.87
N HIS A 452 -18.20 2.73 15.95
CA HIS A 452 -16.86 2.18 16.17
C HIS A 452 -15.98 3.18 16.92
N GLY A 453 -15.96 4.43 16.47
CA GLY A 453 -15.09 5.48 17.00
C GLY A 453 -15.31 5.72 18.49
N SER A 454 -16.56 5.80 18.95
CA SER A 454 -16.90 6.02 20.36
C SER A 454 -16.33 4.97 21.31
N LYS A 455 -16.08 3.76 20.83
CA LYS A 455 -15.53 2.64 21.63
C LYS A 455 -14.01 2.66 21.77
N VAL A 456 -13.32 3.48 20.98
CA VAL A 456 -11.85 3.47 20.91
C VAL A 456 -11.22 4.79 21.32
N ILE A 457 -12.00 5.86 21.45
CA ILE A 457 -11.50 7.16 21.90
C ILE A 457 -10.86 7.03 23.28
N GLN A 458 -9.64 7.54 23.41
CA GLN A 458 -8.93 7.65 24.69
C GLN A 458 -9.23 9.02 25.31
N TRP A 459 -10.21 9.05 26.22
CA TRP A 459 -10.80 10.26 26.77
C TRP A 459 -9.86 11.05 27.67
N GLU A 460 -8.79 10.43 28.16
CA GLU A 460 -7.74 11.04 28.98
C GLU A 460 -6.75 11.89 28.15
N ARG A 461 -6.71 11.74 26.81
CA ARG A 461 -5.83 12.50 25.93
C ARG A 461 -6.37 13.90 25.68
N GLN A 462 -6.39 14.68 26.77
CA GLN A 462 -6.86 16.06 26.79
C GLN A 462 -5.72 17.05 26.53
N THR A 463 -5.99 18.35 26.67
CA THR A 463 -5.11 19.44 26.24
C THR A 463 -3.67 19.33 26.76
N ASP A 464 -3.49 19.08 28.05
CA ASP A 464 -2.14 19.07 28.66
C ASP A 464 -1.34 17.85 28.20
N PHE A 465 -1.97 16.66 28.19
CA PHE A 465 -1.36 15.45 27.65
C PHE A 465 -0.96 15.63 26.17
N THR A 466 -1.86 16.17 25.36
CA THR A 466 -1.60 16.39 23.93
C THR A 466 -0.44 17.36 23.72
N ARG A 467 -0.42 18.46 24.47
CA ARG A 467 0.66 19.46 24.39
C ARG A 467 2.02 18.88 24.76
N GLU A 468 2.08 18.12 25.84
CA GLU A 468 3.32 17.61 26.40
C GLU A 468 3.90 16.43 25.61
N TYR A 469 3.04 15.50 25.17
CA TYR A 469 3.50 14.23 24.61
C TYR A 469 3.30 14.08 23.11
N LEU A 470 2.41 14.84 22.47
CA LEU A 470 2.02 14.60 21.08
C LEU A 470 2.40 15.73 20.11
N VAL A 471 2.59 16.96 20.58
CA VAL A 471 2.89 18.12 19.73
C VAL A 471 4.38 18.47 19.81
N ASN A 472 5.10 18.31 18.69
CA ASN A 472 6.52 18.67 18.59
C ASN A 472 7.37 18.10 19.74
N HIS A 473 7.13 16.85 20.11
CA HIS A 473 7.93 16.16 21.12
C HIS A 473 9.28 15.74 20.53
N ILE A 474 10.13 16.74 20.28
CA ILE A 474 11.40 16.60 19.56
C ILE A 474 12.56 16.63 20.56
N GLU A 475 13.43 15.61 20.48
CA GLU A 475 14.62 15.49 21.32
C GLU A 475 15.87 15.40 20.46
N GLN A 476 16.88 16.24 20.72
CA GLN A 476 18.17 16.13 20.05
C GLN A 476 18.92 14.90 20.57
N ILE A 477 19.26 13.98 19.66
CA ILE A 477 19.95 12.71 19.97
C ILE A 477 21.47 12.85 19.82
N ALA A 478 21.91 13.47 18.74
CA ALA A 478 23.32 13.63 18.44
C ALA A 478 23.55 14.89 17.58
N GLU A 479 24.76 15.44 17.72
CA GLU A 479 25.23 16.54 16.88
C GLU A 479 26.73 16.39 16.63
N ARG A 480 27.15 16.60 15.39
CA ARG A 480 28.55 16.66 14.98
C ARG A 480 28.75 17.73 13.93
N GLU A 481 29.99 18.04 13.61
CA GLU A 481 30.27 18.97 12.53
C GLU A 481 29.61 18.48 11.22
N GLY A 482 28.76 19.33 10.65
CA GLY A 482 28.06 19.08 9.40
C GLY A 482 26.75 18.29 9.51
N TRP A 483 26.33 17.79 10.70
CA TRP A 483 25.03 17.14 10.85
C TRP A 483 24.52 17.09 12.30
N ARG A 484 23.21 16.98 12.45
CA ARG A 484 22.52 16.68 13.72
C ARG A 484 21.39 15.67 13.50
N GLU A 485 21.13 14.87 14.53
CA GLU A 485 20.04 13.90 14.61
C GLU A 485 19.06 14.28 15.72
N GLU A 486 17.78 14.26 15.40
CA GLU A 486 16.67 14.52 16.31
C GLU A 486 15.72 13.32 16.31
N ARG A 487 15.23 12.92 17.49
CA ARG A 487 14.11 12.00 17.62
C ARG A 487 12.83 12.82 17.61
N THR A 488 11.95 12.56 16.65
CA THR A 488 10.72 13.34 16.44
C THR A 488 9.46 12.54 16.77
N GLY A 489 9.54 11.20 16.84
CA GLY A 489 8.44 10.34 17.21
C GLY A 489 8.90 9.23 18.14
N LEU A 490 8.34 9.19 19.37
CA LEU A 490 8.60 8.17 20.37
C LEU A 490 7.44 8.09 21.36
N HIS A 491 6.26 7.76 20.91
CA HIS A 491 5.20 7.37 21.82
C HIS A 491 5.42 5.91 22.26
N GLU A 492 5.27 5.64 23.55
CA GLU A 492 5.57 4.31 24.13
C GLU A 492 4.75 3.16 23.54
N ASN A 493 3.53 3.47 23.08
CA ASN A 493 2.62 2.49 22.51
C ASN A 493 2.86 2.23 21.01
N GLU A 494 3.64 3.07 20.33
CA GLU A 494 3.96 2.92 18.93
C GLU A 494 5.20 2.03 18.75
N PHE A 495 5.18 1.17 17.74
CA PHE A 495 6.36 0.38 17.40
C PHE A 495 7.25 1.05 16.36
N ILE A 496 6.78 2.11 15.69
CA ILE A 496 7.56 2.92 14.76
C ILE A 496 8.24 4.05 15.53
N GLU A 497 9.55 4.19 15.35
CA GLU A 497 10.30 5.36 15.78
C GLU A 497 10.65 6.20 14.58
N THR A 498 10.52 7.52 14.70
CA THR A 498 10.91 8.48 13.67
C THR A 498 12.08 9.33 14.13
N ARG A 499 13.06 9.53 13.24
CA ARG A 499 14.23 10.37 13.44
C ARG A 499 14.44 11.29 12.27
N ARG A 500 14.86 12.53 12.57
CA ARG A 500 15.16 13.55 11.59
C ARG A 500 16.66 13.86 11.60
N HIS A 501 17.24 13.95 10.42
CA HIS A 501 18.63 14.34 10.24
C HIS A 501 18.69 15.63 9.43
N TRP A 502 19.47 16.59 9.92
CA TRP A 502 19.85 17.79 9.19
C TRP A 502 21.33 17.70 8.88
N PHE A 503 21.72 17.91 7.63
CA PHE A 503 23.11 17.68 7.24
C PHE A 503 23.56 18.55 6.06
N THR A 504 24.83 18.95 6.12
CA THR A 504 25.61 19.61 5.04
C THR A 504 26.81 18.75 4.64
N ALA A 505 27.07 17.67 5.37
CA ALA A 505 28.15 16.70 5.17
C ALA A 505 27.58 15.28 5.17
N PRO A 506 28.35 14.26 4.73
CA PRO A 506 27.89 12.87 4.77
C PRO A 506 27.49 12.40 6.16
N VAL A 507 26.32 11.76 6.28
CA VAL A 507 25.84 11.09 7.49
C VAL A 507 25.92 9.60 7.28
N THR A 508 26.61 8.90 8.18
CA THR A 508 26.65 7.44 8.18
C THR A 508 25.45 6.88 8.93
N HIS A 509 24.78 5.92 8.32
CA HIS A 509 23.65 5.17 8.85
C HIS A 509 23.95 3.68 8.83
N HIS A 510 23.20 2.94 9.64
CA HIS A 510 23.18 1.49 9.63
C HIS A 510 21.74 0.98 9.78
N THR A 511 21.40 -0.13 9.11
CA THR A 511 20.05 -0.69 9.18
C THR A 511 19.78 -1.39 10.51
N ASP A 512 20.82 -1.80 11.24
CA ASP A 512 20.73 -2.55 12.49
C ASP A 512 19.87 -3.82 12.39
N GLY A 513 19.80 -4.38 11.18
CA GLY A 513 19.04 -5.59 10.87
C GLY A 513 17.53 -5.38 10.73
N GLY A 514 17.06 -4.15 10.53
CA GLY A 514 15.67 -3.81 10.23
C GLY A 514 15.52 -2.87 9.04
N VAL A 515 14.40 -2.97 8.34
CA VAL A 515 14.05 -2.06 7.25
C VAL A 515 13.90 -0.64 7.74
N GLN A 516 14.31 0.33 6.92
CA GLN A 516 14.14 1.75 7.18
C GLN A 516 13.46 2.43 6.00
N VAL A 517 12.56 3.36 6.29
CA VAL A 517 11.87 4.17 5.29
C VAL A 517 12.22 5.63 5.52
N PHE A 518 12.59 6.33 4.47
CA PHE A 518 13.03 7.71 4.51
C PHE A 518 12.20 8.59 3.58
N ASN A 519 12.15 9.88 3.87
CA ASN A 519 11.74 10.92 2.92
C ASN A 519 12.75 12.07 2.95
N LEU A 520 13.09 12.64 1.79
CA LEU A 520 13.91 13.85 1.69
C LEU A 520 13.00 15.08 1.93
N ILE A 521 13.03 15.61 3.15
CA ILE A 521 12.14 16.69 3.62
C ILE A 521 12.68 18.10 3.37
N GLU A 522 13.98 18.23 3.07
CA GLU A 522 14.64 19.50 2.75
C GLU A 522 15.84 19.24 1.83
N GLY A 523 16.10 20.15 0.88
CA GLY A 523 17.09 20.00 -0.17
C GLY A 523 16.48 19.54 -1.49
N GLU A 524 17.16 19.79 -2.60
CA GLU A 524 16.68 19.41 -3.94
C GLU A 524 17.03 17.96 -4.27
N GLU A 525 18.25 17.54 -3.89
CA GLU A 525 18.79 16.21 -4.17
C GLU A 525 19.70 15.74 -3.05
N ALA A 526 19.64 14.44 -2.77
CA ALA A 526 20.60 13.74 -1.92
C ALA A 526 21.01 12.42 -2.56
N ILE A 527 22.19 11.92 -2.21
CA ILE A 527 22.68 10.64 -2.72
C ILE A 527 22.96 9.68 -1.57
N ILE A 528 22.54 8.44 -1.76
CA ILE A 528 22.78 7.32 -0.87
C ILE A 528 23.87 6.46 -1.47
N GLU A 529 24.93 6.21 -0.72
CA GLU A 529 26.10 5.48 -1.18
C GLU A 529 26.48 4.34 -0.23
N SER A 530 27.01 3.25 -0.79
CA SER A 530 27.57 2.14 -0.02
C SER A 530 29.06 2.36 0.17
N PRO A 531 29.57 2.39 1.41
CA PRO A 531 31.01 2.48 1.67
C PRO A 531 31.79 1.28 1.11
N THR A 532 31.12 0.15 0.92
CA THR A 532 31.71 -1.09 0.41
C THR A 532 31.39 -1.35 -1.07
N HIS A 533 30.74 -0.41 -1.76
CA HIS A 533 30.24 -0.58 -3.13
C HIS A 533 29.30 -1.79 -3.31
N ALA A 534 28.50 -2.12 -2.29
CA ALA A 534 27.54 -3.22 -2.34
C ALA A 534 26.35 -2.93 -3.26
N PHE A 535 26.06 -1.65 -3.52
CA PHE A 535 25.06 -1.19 -4.48
C PHE A 535 25.53 0.08 -5.19
N GLU A 536 24.97 0.34 -6.37
CA GLU A 536 25.21 1.59 -7.13
C GLU A 536 24.63 2.80 -6.39
N PRO A 537 25.27 3.97 -6.43
CA PRO A 537 24.76 5.19 -5.82
C PRO A 537 23.30 5.46 -6.20
N PHE A 538 22.48 5.80 -5.20
CA PHE A 538 21.06 6.01 -5.36
C PHE A 538 20.71 7.47 -5.08
N ILE A 539 20.19 8.19 -6.08
CA ILE A 539 19.81 9.61 -5.98
C ILE A 539 18.34 9.70 -5.61
N VAL A 540 18.03 10.60 -4.69
CA VAL A 540 16.66 10.95 -4.29
C VAL A 540 16.45 12.44 -4.38
N HIS A 541 15.20 12.84 -4.64
CA HIS A 541 14.80 14.22 -4.79
C HIS A 541 13.86 14.66 -3.68
N TYR A 542 13.64 15.97 -3.57
CA TYR A 542 12.73 16.53 -2.57
C TYR A 542 11.36 15.84 -2.58
N ALA A 543 10.86 15.53 -1.39
CA ALA A 543 9.61 14.83 -1.12
C ALA A 543 9.57 13.36 -1.56
N GLU A 544 10.64 12.78 -2.09
CA GLU A 544 10.67 11.36 -2.43
C GLU A 544 10.85 10.47 -1.21
N THR A 545 9.96 9.48 -1.06
CA THR A 545 10.13 8.40 -0.08
C THR A 545 10.90 7.25 -0.69
N PHE A 546 11.85 6.70 0.06
CA PHE A 546 12.66 5.56 -0.35
C PHE A 546 12.85 4.57 0.80
N ILE A 547 13.06 3.31 0.43
CA ILE A 547 13.22 2.20 1.34
C ILE A 547 14.68 1.76 1.33
N ILE A 548 15.23 1.56 2.53
CA ILE A 548 16.53 0.89 2.75
C ILE A 548 16.25 -0.50 3.32
N PRO A 549 16.44 -1.57 2.53
CA PRO A 549 16.29 -2.94 3.00
C PRO A 549 17.23 -3.26 4.17
N ALA A 550 16.79 -4.14 5.05
CA ALA A 550 17.61 -4.60 6.19
C ALA A 550 18.96 -5.17 5.78
N SER A 551 19.03 -5.82 4.62
CA SER A 551 20.24 -6.43 4.05
C SER A 551 21.33 -5.44 3.64
N VAL A 552 21.00 -4.14 3.49
CA VAL A 552 21.96 -3.11 3.06
C VAL A 552 23.09 -2.89 4.08
N GLY A 553 22.78 -2.94 5.38
CA GLY A 553 23.77 -2.72 6.44
C GLY A 553 24.18 -1.25 6.56
N GLU A 554 25.48 -0.95 6.37
CA GLU A 554 26.02 0.41 6.45
C GLU A 554 25.88 1.17 5.13
N TYR A 555 25.47 2.43 5.20
CA TYR A 555 25.36 3.36 4.07
C TYR A 555 25.53 4.80 4.51
N THR A 556 25.78 5.71 3.56
CA THR A 556 25.86 7.14 3.81
C THR A 556 24.81 7.91 3.01
N ILE A 557 24.36 9.04 3.57
CA ILE A 557 23.51 10.01 2.87
C ILE A 557 24.22 11.36 2.91
N ARG A 558 24.32 12.05 1.76
CA ARG A 558 24.90 13.39 1.69
C ARG A 558 24.17 14.28 0.67
N PRO A 559 24.31 15.62 0.78
CA PRO A 559 23.86 16.52 -0.27
C PRO A 559 24.47 16.17 -1.62
N TYR A 560 23.70 16.32 -2.71
CA TYR A 560 24.14 15.99 -4.05
C TYR A 560 23.60 16.99 -5.07
N GLY A 561 24.26 17.12 -6.23
CA GLY A 561 23.80 17.92 -7.35
C GLY A 561 23.50 19.36 -6.95
N ALA A 562 22.26 19.79 -7.11
CA ALA A 562 21.81 21.14 -6.77
C ALA A 562 21.84 21.47 -5.27
N SER A 563 21.98 20.46 -4.41
CA SER A 563 22.08 20.63 -2.95
C SER A 563 23.51 20.64 -2.42
N GLU A 564 24.54 20.49 -3.26
CA GLU A 564 25.93 20.56 -2.79
C GLU A 564 26.22 21.88 -2.08
N GLY A 565 26.82 21.81 -0.89
CA GLY A 565 27.11 22.95 -0.03
C GLY A 565 25.90 23.59 0.64
N LYS A 566 24.69 23.02 0.49
CA LYS A 566 23.47 23.46 1.16
C LYS A 566 23.04 22.43 2.22
N GLN A 567 22.19 22.88 3.14
CA GLN A 567 21.58 21.97 4.11
C GLN A 567 20.51 21.11 3.44
N CYS A 568 20.58 19.80 3.70
CA CYS A 568 19.51 18.84 3.44
C CYS A 568 18.91 18.35 4.73
N GLY A 569 17.70 17.78 4.64
CA GLY A 569 17.01 17.13 5.74
C GLY A 569 16.35 15.83 5.30
N THR A 570 16.47 14.79 6.12
CA THR A 570 15.70 13.56 5.94
C THR A 570 14.92 13.22 7.19
N ILE A 571 13.72 12.64 7.02
CA ILE A 571 13.03 11.95 8.12
C ILE A 571 13.09 10.44 7.86
N LYS A 572 13.37 9.67 8.91
CA LYS A 572 13.52 8.23 8.89
C LYS A 572 12.51 7.57 9.82
N ALA A 573 11.84 6.52 9.37
CA ALA A 573 11.03 5.65 10.20
C ALA A 573 11.56 4.22 10.18
N TYR A 574 11.50 3.56 11.33
CA TYR A 574 11.89 2.15 11.49
C TYR A 574 11.15 1.51 12.65
N VAL A 575 11.06 0.17 12.65
CA VAL A 575 10.47 -0.58 13.76
C VAL A 575 11.47 -0.66 14.91
N ARG A 576 11.03 -0.27 16.11
CA ARG A 576 11.83 -0.40 17.34
C ARG A 576 11.93 -1.86 17.76
N PHE A 577 13.13 -2.33 17.99
CA PHE A 577 13.42 -3.59 18.66
C PHE A 577 14.65 -3.41 19.55
N ARG A 578 14.71 -4.17 20.64
CA ARG A 578 15.91 -4.16 21.48
C ARG A 578 17.02 -4.90 20.75
N GLN A 579 18.17 -4.25 20.67
CA GLN A 579 19.42 -4.89 20.21
C GLN A 579 19.95 -5.82 21.27
#